data_54276a1eb503b116220e79713ebce3d2
#
_entry.id   54276a1eb503b116220e79713ebce3d2
#
_cell.length_a   1.000
_cell.length_b   1.000
_cell.length_c   1.000
_cell.angle_alpha   90.00
_cell.angle_beta   90.00
_cell.angle_gamma   90.00
#
_symmetry.space_group_name_H-M   'P 1'
#
loop_
_entity.id
_entity.type
_entity.pdbx_description
1 polymer ?
#
loop_
_entity_poly.entity_id
_entity_poly.type
_entity_poly.pdbx_seq_one_letter_code
_entity_poly.pdbx_strand_id
1 'polypeptide(L)'
;MRKFSELTINFDKERIPLSSSERESKKGKYPYYGAQGIIDYLDEYIFNGEYLLIAEDGENLNSRSQPIANVVSGKFWVNNHAHIVKTNSECDIHYLCYLLNNTNISGYITGSAQPKLNQYNLNNMVLEIQDYETQYKISKILKGINDKIRLNEEINKNLEKLMF
;
A
#
# COMPACT_ATOMS: atom_id res chain seq x y z
N MET A 1 -10.83 7.34 -18.44
CA MET A 1 -10.41 8.26 -17.36
C MET A 1 -11.44 8.23 -16.24
N ARG A 2 -11.02 7.93 -15.01
CA ARG A 2 -11.85 7.87 -13.80
C ARG A 2 -11.12 8.54 -12.64
N LYS A 3 -11.83 9.18 -11.74
CA LYS A 3 -11.24 9.68 -10.50
C LYS A 3 -10.97 8.50 -9.55
N PHE A 4 -9.88 8.60 -8.77
CA PHE A 4 -9.54 7.59 -7.74
C PHE A 4 -10.71 7.34 -6.78
N SER A 5 -11.38 8.42 -6.34
CA SER A 5 -12.56 8.31 -5.46
C SER A 5 -13.77 7.60 -6.05
N GLU A 6 -13.85 7.47 -7.37
CA GLU A 6 -14.92 6.72 -8.05
C GLU A 6 -14.65 5.20 -8.07
N LEU A 7 -13.41 4.80 -7.77
CA LEU A 7 -12.94 3.41 -7.82
C LEU A 7 -12.73 2.80 -6.44
N THR A 8 -12.74 3.63 -5.38
CA THR A 8 -12.30 3.23 -4.06
C THR A 8 -13.25 3.68 -2.94
N ILE A 9 -13.17 2.95 -1.83
CA ILE A 9 -13.79 3.28 -0.54
C ILE A 9 -12.64 3.57 0.42
N ASN A 10 -12.64 4.76 1.03
CA ASN A 10 -11.58 5.21 1.92
C ASN A 10 -11.88 4.87 3.38
N PHE A 11 -10.87 4.40 4.11
CA PHE A 11 -10.91 4.00 5.51
C PHE A 11 -9.95 4.82 6.39
N ASP A 12 -9.44 5.95 5.92
CA ASP A 12 -8.47 6.78 6.65
C ASP A 12 -8.95 7.23 8.04
N LYS A 13 -10.27 7.41 8.19
CA LYS A 13 -10.88 7.81 9.46
C LYS A 13 -10.80 6.75 10.55
N GLU A 14 -10.58 5.49 10.16
CA GLU A 14 -10.47 4.35 11.08
C GLU A 14 -9.02 4.10 11.54
N ARG A 15 -8.05 4.86 11.00
CA ARG A 15 -6.66 4.77 11.41
C ARG A 15 -6.47 5.30 12.83
N ILE A 16 -5.63 4.62 13.60
CA ILE A 16 -5.25 5.04 14.96
C ILE A 16 -3.72 5.07 15.01
N PRO A 17 -3.09 6.26 14.90
CA PRO A 17 -1.64 6.37 15.02
C PRO A 17 -1.22 6.10 16.46
N LEU A 18 -0.14 5.33 16.64
CA LEU A 18 0.46 5.04 17.93
C LEU A 18 1.86 5.64 18.01
N SER A 19 2.17 6.27 19.12
CA SER A 19 3.53 6.73 19.45
C SER A 19 4.47 5.52 19.66
N SER A 20 5.78 5.78 19.67
CA SER A 20 6.77 4.71 19.90
C SER A 20 6.59 4.05 21.27
N SER A 21 6.26 4.82 22.31
CA SER A 21 6.02 4.30 23.66
C SER A 21 4.77 3.42 23.76
N GLU A 22 3.70 3.80 23.06
CA GLU A 22 2.47 2.98 23.00
C GLU A 22 2.72 1.67 22.26
N ARG A 23 3.47 1.68 21.14
CA ARG A 23 3.82 0.46 20.42
C ARG A 23 4.72 -0.45 21.25
N GLU A 24 5.66 0.11 22.04
CA GLU A 24 6.51 -0.69 22.91
C GLU A 24 5.72 -1.46 23.96
N SER A 25 4.63 -0.88 24.48
CA SER A 25 3.73 -1.55 25.43
C SER A 25 2.78 -2.57 24.82
N LYS A 26 2.67 -2.60 23.47
CA LYS A 26 1.74 -3.44 22.69
C LYS A 26 2.45 -4.40 21.74
N LYS A 27 3.69 -4.80 22.02
CA LYS A 27 4.42 -5.72 21.14
C LYS A 27 3.71 -7.05 20.93
N GLY A 28 3.66 -7.50 19.68
CA GLY A 28 2.95 -8.71 19.32
C GLY A 28 3.26 -9.23 17.91
N LYS A 29 2.25 -9.79 17.24
CA LYS A 29 2.42 -10.51 15.96
C LYS A 29 1.74 -9.85 14.76
N TYR A 30 0.89 -8.85 14.98
CA TYR A 30 0.16 -8.20 13.89
C TYR A 30 0.98 -7.03 13.35
N PRO A 31 1.23 -6.98 12.03
CA PRO A 31 2.05 -5.91 11.45
C PRO A 31 1.40 -4.54 11.62
N TYR A 32 2.22 -3.55 11.98
CA TYR A 32 1.87 -2.14 12.06
C TYR A 32 2.52 -1.41 10.88
N TYR A 33 1.70 -0.91 9.96
CA TYR A 33 2.15 -0.29 8.72
C TYR A 33 2.30 1.23 8.85
N GLY A 34 3.36 1.74 8.24
CA GLY A 34 3.58 3.15 7.93
C GLY A 34 3.59 3.41 6.42
N ALA A 35 4.09 4.58 6.01
CA ALA A 35 4.15 5.00 4.60
C ALA A 35 4.93 4.04 3.69
N GLN A 36 5.97 3.37 4.20
CA GLN A 36 6.90 2.55 3.43
C GLN A 36 6.89 1.06 3.84
N GLY A 37 5.82 0.60 4.46
CA GLY A 37 5.67 -0.79 4.87
C GLY A 37 5.59 -1.00 6.37
N ILE A 38 5.97 -2.19 6.83
CA ILE A 38 5.88 -2.58 8.25
C ILE A 38 6.97 -1.85 9.05
N ILE A 39 6.56 -1.13 10.09
CA ILE A 39 7.45 -0.43 11.01
C ILE A 39 7.50 -1.05 12.41
N ASP A 40 6.51 -1.91 12.74
CA ASP A 40 6.42 -2.58 14.03
C ASP A 40 5.47 -3.80 13.97
N TYR A 41 5.35 -4.54 15.10
CA TYR A 41 4.38 -5.61 15.28
C TYR A 41 3.66 -5.43 16.61
N LEU A 42 2.31 -5.51 16.60
CA LEU A 42 1.44 -5.26 17.75
C LEU A 42 0.70 -6.53 18.19
N ASP A 43 0.20 -6.53 19.41
CA ASP A 43 -0.63 -7.61 19.99
C ASP A 43 -2.09 -7.56 19.53
N GLU A 44 -2.52 -6.40 19.00
CA GLU A 44 -3.87 -6.14 18.51
C GLU A 44 -3.84 -5.72 17.02
N TYR A 45 -5.02 -5.70 16.38
CA TYR A 45 -5.22 -5.22 15.01
C TYR A 45 -6.52 -4.41 14.91
N ILE A 46 -6.59 -3.48 13.97
CA ILE A 46 -7.81 -2.70 13.68
C ILE A 46 -8.41 -3.02 12.32
N PHE A 47 -7.63 -3.59 11.40
CA PHE A 47 -8.09 -4.02 10.09
C PHE A 47 -7.96 -5.54 9.93
N ASN A 48 -8.93 -6.14 9.23
CA ASN A 48 -8.90 -7.54 8.84
C ASN A 48 -9.51 -7.70 7.44
N GLY A 49 -8.73 -8.23 6.51
CA GLY A 49 -9.13 -8.39 5.11
C GLY A 49 -8.08 -7.89 4.15
N GLU A 50 -8.46 -7.67 2.89
CA GLU A 50 -7.58 -7.17 1.85
C GLU A 50 -7.83 -5.67 1.63
N TYR A 51 -6.75 -4.88 1.65
CA TYR A 51 -6.75 -3.43 1.50
C TYR A 51 -5.55 -2.97 0.68
N LEU A 52 -5.68 -1.83 0.03
CA LEU A 52 -4.59 -1.11 -0.61
C LEU A 52 -4.10 0.00 0.33
N LEU A 53 -2.84 -0.07 0.72
CA LEU A 53 -2.15 0.99 1.44
C LEU A 53 -1.38 1.85 0.44
N ILE A 54 -1.46 3.18 0.59
CA ILE A 54 -0.80 4.14 -0.30
C ILE A 54 -0.07 5.15 0.58
N ALA A 55 1.22 5.39 0.31
CA ALA A 55 2.01 6.36 1.07
C ALA A 55 1.34 7.75 1.07
N GLU A 56 1.12 8.32 2.25
CA GLU A 56 0.57 9.67 2.41
C GLU A 56 1.67 10.73 2.39
N ASP A 57 2.88 10.38 2.89
CA ASP A 57 4.01 11.29 2.97
C ASP A 57 5.36 10.57 2.80
N GLY A 58 6.42 11.37 2.68
CA GLY A 58 7.80 10.91 2.60
C GLY A 58 8.44 11.09 1.22
N GLU A 59 9.78 11.09 1.20
CA GLU A 59 10.59 11.35 0.01
C GLU A 59 10.34 10.33 -1.11
N ASN A 60 9.87 9.13 -0.77
CA ASN A 60 9.56 8.11 -1.76
C ASN A 60 8.43 8.52 -2.74
N LEU A 61 7.58 9.49 -2.36
CA LEU A 61 6.57 10.05 -3.26
C LEU A 61 7.21 10.76 -4.48
N ASN A 62 8.39 11.36 -4.30
CA ASN A 62 9.17 12.00 -5.36
C ASN A 62 10.17 11.04 -6.00
N SER A 63 10.99 10.38 -5.19
CA SER A 63 12.09 9.52 -5.66
C SER A 63 11.61 8.27 -6.37
N ARG A 64 10.45 7.74 -5.98
CA ARG A 64 9.88 6.50 -6.53
C ARG A 64 10.84 5.31 -6.49
N SER A 65 11.77 5.34 -5.53
CA SER A 65 12.77 4.29 -5.33
C SER A 65 12.16 2.97 -4.82
N GLN A 66 10.98 3.07 -4.21
CA GLN A 66 10.17 1.95 -3.73
C GLN A 66 8.71 2.12 -4.18
N PRO A 67 7.89 1.07 -4.22
CA PRO A 67 6.46 1.19 -4.45
C PRO A 67 5.81 2.15 -3.45
N ILE A 68 4.91 3.03 -3.94
CA ILE A 68 4.11 3.91 -3.09
C ILE A 68 2.79 3.28 -2.65
N ALA A 69 2.38 2.21 -3.32
CA ALA A 69 1.14 1.48 -3.06
C ALA A 69 1.41 -0.01 -2.91
N ASN A 70 0.80 -0.63 -1.90
CA ASN A 70 0.94 -2.06 -1.60
C ASN A 70 -0.39 -2.67 -1.19
N VAL A 71 -0.73 -3.83 -1.75
CA VAL A 71 -1.87 -4.63 -1.28
C VAL A 71 -1.45 -5.42 -0.04
N VAL A 72 -2.21 -5.27 1.03
CA VAL A 72 -1.99 -5.99 2.30
C VAL A 72 -3.21 -6.82 2.63
N SER A 73 -3.00 -7.99 3.25
CA SER A 73 -4.07 -8.94 3.58
C SER A 73 -3.92 -9.48 4.99
N GLY A 74 -5.05 -9.87 5.58
CA GLY A 74 -5.11 -10.46 6.92
C GLY A 74 -5.34 -9.43 8.00
N LYS A 75 -4.78 -9.66 9.19
CA LYS A 75 -4.96 -8.82 10.38
C LYS A 75 -3.77 -7.89 10.54
N PHE A 76 -4.01 -6.58 10.60
CA PHE A 76 -2.97 -5.57 10.69
C PHE A 76 -3.46 -4.26 11.31
N TRP A 77 -2.53 -3.37 11.57
CA TRP A 77 -2.74 -2.00 12.01
C TRP A 77 -2.05 -1.04 11.05
N VAL A 78 -2.58 0.16 10.84
CA VAL A 78 -1.96 1.19 10.01
C VAL A 78 -1.99 2.55 10.71
N ASN A 79 -0.90 3.31 10.56
CA ASN A 79 -0.80 4.68 11.08
C ASN A 79 -1.34 5.73 10.08
N ASN A 80 -1.18 7.01 10.42
CA ASN A 80 -1.62 8.15 9.61
C ASN A 80 -0.65 8.55 8.48
N HIS A 81 0.43 7.80 8.25
CA HIS A 81 1.37 8.04 7.14
C HIS A 81 1.07 7.21 5.88
N ALA A 82 0.02 6.39 5.92
CA ALA A 82 -0.48 5.65 4.76
C ALA A 82 -2.00 5.79 4.66
N HIS A 83 -2.50 6.13 3.46
CA HIS A 83 -3.93 5.97 3.14
C HIS A 83 -4.29 4.50 3.10
N ILE A 84 -5.52 4.18 3.50
CA ILE A 84 -6.06 2.83 3.44
C ILE A 84 -7.39 2.81 2.70
N VAL A 85 -7.47 2.01 1.65
CA VAL A 85 -8.66 1.92 0.81
C VAL A 85 -8.99 0.48 0.44
N LYS A 86 -10.25 0.25 0.04
CA LYS A 86 -10.68 -0.90 -0.77
C LYS A 86 -11.12 -0.42 -2.14
N THR A 87 -11.05 -1.27 -3.13
CA THR A 87 -11.68 -1.02 -4.42
C THR A 87 -13.16 -1.39 -4.38
N ASN A 88 -13.96 -0.73 -5.23
CA ASN A 88 -15.33 -1.15 -5.48
C ASN A 88 -15.38 -2.28 -6.55
N SER A 89 -16.58 -2.69 -6.96
CA SER A 89 -16.77 -3.79 -7.92
C SER A 89 -16.29 -3.50 -9.35
N GLU A 90 -15.92 -2.26 -9.67
CA GLU A 90 -15.47 -1.86 -11.00
C GLU A 90 -13.94 -1.82 -11.12
N CYS A 91 -13.22 -2.08 -10.03
CA CYS A 91 -11.76 -1.96 -9.99
C CYS A 91 -11.12 -3.14 -9.24
N ASP A 92 -10.19 -3.83 -9.89
CA ASP A 92 -9.35 -4.84 -9.28
C ASP A 92 -8.26 -4.18 -8.41
N ILE A 93 -8.14 -4.60 -7.15
CA ILE A 93 -7.23 -3.97 -6.17
C ILE A 93 -5.75 -4.13 -6.53
N HIS A 94 -5.36 -5.27 -7.09
CA HIS A 94 -3.99 -5.50 -7.51
C HIS A 94 -3.66 -4.70 -8.77
N TYR A 95 -4.61 -4.61 -9.73
CA TYR A 95 -4.45 -3.75 -10.89
C TYR A 95 -4.26 -2.30 -10.47
N LEU A 96 -5.10 -1.77 -9.55
CA LEU A 96 -4.99 -0.40 -9.05
C LEU A 96 -3.64 -0.16 -8.36
N CYS A 97 -3.15 -1.12 -7.60
CA CYS A 97 -1.83 -1.07 -6.96
C CYS A 97 -0.72 -0.92 -8.02
N TYR A 98 -0.70 -1.75 -9.05
CA TYR A 98 0.29 -1.68 -10.13
C TYR A 98 0.16 -0.38 -10.92
N LEU A 99 -1.06 0.06 -11.22
CA LEU A 99 -1.32 1.30 -11.93
C LEU A 99 -0.74 2.50 -11.17
N LEU A 100 -1.02 2.64 -9.87
CA LEU A 100 -0.50 3.73 -9.03
C LEU A 100 1.02 3.72 -8.96
N ASN A 101 1.62 2.55 -8.83
CA ASN A 101 3.08 2.41 -8.80
C ASN A 101 3.75 2.81 -10.12
N ASN A 102 3.03 2.78 -11.24
CA ASN A 102 3.54 3.15 -12.57
C ASN A 102 3.01 4.51 -13.08
N THR A 103 2.07 5.14 -12.38
CA THR A 103 1.52 6.44 -12.76
C THR A 103 2.43 7.56 -12.26
N ASN A 104 2.66 8.58 -13.10
CA ASN A 104 3.29 9.82 -12.65
C ASN A 104 2.29 10.62 -11.80
N ILE A 105 2.56 10.74 -10.51
CA ILE A 105 1.71 11.42 -9.54
C ILE A 105 2.25 12.79 -9.11
N SER A 106 3.32 13.29 -9.72
CA SER A 106 3.99 14.54 -9.32
C SER A 106 3.05 15.74 -9.23
N GLY A 107 2.05 15.82 -10.13
CA GLY A 107 1.03 16.87 -10.12
C GLY A 107 0.06 16.83 -8.95
N TYR A 108 0.07 15.75 -8.15
CA TYR A 108 -0.80 15.57 -6.98
C TYR A 108 -0.02 15.67 -5.66
N ILE A 109 1.33 15.75 -5.72
CA ILE A 109 2.18 15.89 -4.53
C ILE A 109 2.25 17.36 -4.13
N THR A 110 2.14 17.61 -2.83
CA THR A 110 2.31 18.93 -2.20
C THR A 110 3.45 18.88 -1.19
N GLY A 111 3.91 20.04 -0.73
CA GLY A 111 4.97 20.13 0.27
C GLY A 111 6.37 20.04 -0.32
N SER A 112 7.10 21.18 -0.36
CA SER A 112 8.46 21.24 -0.92
C SER A 112 9.52 20.60 -0.03
N ALA A 113 9.37 20.70 1.30
CA ALA A 113 10.32 20.13 2.26
C ALA A 113 9.97 18.69 2.63
N GLN A 114 8.68 18.37 2.71
CA GLN A 114 8.19 17.03 2.97
C GLN A 114 7.08 16.71 1.96
N PRO A 115 7.36 15.88 0.96
CA PRO A 115 6.37 15.49 -0.04
C PRO A 115 5.15 14.84 0.61
N LYS A 116 3.96 15.27 0.19
CA LYS A 116 2.69 14.77 0.73
C LYS A 116 1.65 14.58 -0.35
N LEU A 117 1.07 13.38 -0.40
CA LEU A 117 -0.12 13.04 -1.17
C LEU A 117 -1.30 13.05 -0.20
N ASN A 118 -1.95 14.20 -0.02
CA ASN A 118 -3.09 14.29 0.87
C ASN A 118 -4.34 13.61 0.28
N GLN A 119 -5.33 13.31 1.14
CA GLN A 119 -6.56 12.62 0.75
C GLN A 119 -7.34 13.36 -0.35
N TYR A 120 -7.35 14.70 -0.35
CA TYR A 120 -8.03 15.47 -1.39
C TYR A 120 -7.38 15.25 -2.76
N ASN A 121 -6.06 15.33 -2.85
CA ASN A 121 -5.32 15.13 -4.08
C ASN A 121 -5.43 13.68 -4.56
N LEU A 122 -5.32 12.72 -3.65
CA LEU A 122 -5.52 11.30 -3.96
C LEU A 122 -6.93 11.06 -4.54
N ASN A 123 -7.97 11.56 -3.89
CA ASN A 123 -9.35 11.38 -4.32
C ASN A 123 -9.64 11.99 -5.69
N ASN A 124 -8.99 13.11 -6.03
CA ASN A 124 -9.13 13.80 -7.31
C ASN A 124 -8.14 13.33 -8.38
N MET A 125 -7.26 12.40 -8.07
CA MET A 125 -6.33 11.82 -9.05
C MET A 125 -7.12 11.15 -10.18
N VAL A 126 -6.84 11.55 -11.41
CA VAL A 126 -7.48 10.99 -12.61
C VAL A 126 -6.58 9.89 -13.17
N LEU A 127 -7.14 8.70 -13.27
CA LEU A 127 -6.46 7.50 -13.74
C LEU A 127 -7.06 7.02 -15.06
N GLU A 128 -6.21 6.56 -15.95
CA GLU A 128 -6.62 5.84 -17.15
C GLU A 128 -6.74 4.35 -16.79
N ILE A 129 -7.98 3.86 -16.69
CA ILE A 129 -8.24 2.47 -16.33
C ILE A 129 -8.83 1.69 -17.51
N GLN A 130 -8.53 0.41 -17.57
CA GLN A 130 -9.10 -0.56 -18.50
C GLN A 130 -10.47 -1.04 -18.01
N ASP A 131 -11.21 -1.78 -18.85
CA ASP A 131 -12.37 -2.54 -18.39
C ASP A 131 -11.95 -3.61 -17.36
N TYR A 132 -12.89 -4.05 -16.52
CA TYR A 132 -12.61 -4.95 -15.40
C TYR A 132 -11.99 -6.30 -15.84
N GLU A 133 -12.41 -6.85 -16.97
CA GLU A 133 -11.86 -8.12 -17.48
C GLU A 133 -10.38 -7.98 -17.84
N THR A 134 -10.02 -6.88 -18.48
CA THR A 134 -8.63 -6.54 -18.82
C THR A 134 -7.81 -6.27 -17.55
N GLN A 135 -8.36 -5.52 -16.58
CA GLN A 135 -7.72 -5.30 -15.27
C GLN A 135 -7.36 -6.63 -14.59
N TYR A 136 -8.33 -7.55 -14.51
CA TYR A 136 -8.16 -8.85 -13.88
C TYR A 136 -7.08 -9.70 -14.59
N LYS A 137 -7.05 -9.70 -15.93
CA LYS A 137 -6.00 -10.42 -16.69
C LYS A 137 -4.60 -9.86 -16.40
N ILE A 138 -4.46 -8.53 -16.37
CA ILE A 138 -3.19 -7.85 -16.06
C ILE A 138 -2.76 -8.17 -14.63
N SER A 139 -3.64 -8.00 -13.66
CA SER A 139 -3.33 -8.24 -12.24
C SER A 139 -2.92 -9.69 -11.97
N LYS A 140 -3.59 -10.65 -12.60
CA LYS A 140 -3.26 -12.07 -12.49
C LYS A 140 -1.85 -12.40 -12.97
N ILE A 141 -1.43 -11.83 -14.10
CA ILE A 141 -0.07 -12.02 -14.65
C ILE A 141 0.97 -11.39 -13.71
N LEU A 142 0.77 -10.12 -13.34
CA LEU A 142 1.73 -9.39 -12.51
C LEU A 142 1.84 -9.97 -11.10
N LYS A 143 0.70 -10.39 -10.52
CA LYS A 143 0.71 -11.10 -9.23
C LYS A 143 1.52 -12.40 -9.31
N GLY A 144 1.35 -13.19 -10.37
CA GLY A 144 2.12 -14.41 -10.57
C GLY A 144 3.63 -14.16 -10.67
N ILE A 145 4.05 -13.06 -11.28
CA ILE A 145 5.45 -12.63 -11.33
C ILE A 145 5.96 -12.24 -9.94
N ASN A 146 5.22 -11.41 -9.21
CA ASN A 146 5.59 -11.00 -7.86
C ASN A 146 5.67 -12.18 -6.88
N ASP A 147 4.74 -13.14 -6.98
CA ASP A 147 4.78 -14.36 -6.16
C ASP A 147 6.05 -15.18 -6.44
N LYS A 148 6.49 -15.27 -7.70
CA LYS A 148 7.76 -15.93 -8.07
C LYS A 148 8.98 -15.18 -7.53
N ILE A 149 8.99 -13.85 -7.62
CA ILE A 149 10.08 -13.03 -7.05
C ILE A 149 10.19 -13.28 -5.56
N ARG A 150 9.08 -13.16 -4.82
CA ARG A 150 9.04 -13.41 -3.38
C ARG A 150 9.51 -14.82 -3.00
N LEU A 151 9.06 -15.83 -3.74
CA LEU A 151 9.50 -17.21 -3.50
C LEU A 151 11.01 -17.38 -3.72
N ASN A 152 11.55 -16.77 -4.77
CA ASN A 152 12.99 -16.83 -5.03
C ASN A 152 13.80 -16.12 -3.92
N GLU A 153 13.33 -14.98 -3.41
CA GLU A 153 13.95 -14.29 -2.28
C GLU A 153 13.94 -15.16 -1.01
N GLU A 154 12.82 -15.83 -0.72
CA GLU A 154 12.71 -16.76 0.41
C GLU A 154 13.68 -17.96 0.25
N ILE A 155 13.79 -18.51 -0.96
CA ILE A 155 14.74 -19.60 -1.27
C ILE A 155 16.18 -19.12 -1.05
N ASN A 156 16.54 -17.97 -1.60
CA ASN A 156 17.89 -17.41 -1.44
C ASN A 156 18.26 -17.19 0.04
N LYS A 157 17.34 -16.58 0.81
CA LYS A 157 17.53 -16.38 2.24
C LYS A 157 17.71 -17.70 3.02
N ASN A 158 17.01 -18.76 2.60
CA ASN A 158 17.15 -20.08 3.23
C ASN A 158 18.48 -20.75 2.84
N LEU A 159 18.92 -20.61 1.59
CA LEU A 159 20.22 -21.11 1.14
C LEU A 159 21.38 -20.41 1.86
N GLU A 160 21.31 -19.09 2.05
CA GLU A 160 22.30 -18.35 2.83
C GLU A 160 22.43 -18.87 4.27
N LYS A 161 21.29 -19.19 4.92
CA LYS A 161 21.30 -19.76 6.29
C LYS A 161 21.88 -21.17 6.36
N LEU A 162 21.91 -21.91 5.26
CA LEU A 162 22.50 -23.26 5.21
C LEU A 162 24.00 -23.24 4.91
N MET A 163 24.54 -22.09 4.46
CA MET A 163 25.96 -21.93 4.13
C MET A 163 26.80 -21.40 5.31
N PHE A 164 26.16 -20.96 6.39
CA PHE A 164 26.76 -20.46 7.62
C PHE A 164 26.16 -21.14 8.85
#